data_07dff7e93fa08c807ad4386bde06ec18
#
_entry.id   07dff7e93fa08c807ad4386bde06ec18
#
_cell.length_a   1.000
_cell.length_b   1.000
_cell.length_c   1.000
_cell.angle_alpha   90.00
_cell.angle_beta   90.00
_cell.angle_gamma   90.00
#
_symmetry.space_group_name_H-M   'P 1'
#
loop_
_entity.id
_entity.type
_entity.pdbx_description
1 polymer ?
#
loop_
_entity_poly.entity_id
_entity_poly.type
_entity_poly.pdbx_seq_one_letter_code
_entity_poly.pdbx_strand_id
1 'polypeptide(L)'
;MESGEIKVMKFGGSCLADAGSFSRVLDIISGEKDCIVVMSAFKGVTATIISFLGQSVENIDLKGLSDFLSKRHMEIAGSVIKGSVLKKFEEDLRSYLDMIESYGSILADEPGNIEKHSAFLQSFGEKISVMLVTAALRQKGLAANGYCADDLGIITSGSFLSGTVSIEETAGNIKNPLILAVKNGEIPVVTGYIGRNQKGETTLLGRDGRFWLRHILRRRMWDMHFHRIRSLCTFQFQPEFCP
;
A
#
# COMPACT_ATOMS: atom_id res chain seq x y z
N MET A 1 -6.17 28.27 -15.68
CA MET A 1 -5.15 27.25 -15.39
C MET A 1 -5.71 25.97 -15.99
N GLU A 2 -5.07 25.46 -17.04
CA GLU A 2 -5.43 24.17 -17.62
C GLU A 2 -5.33 23.10 -16.53
N SER A 3 -6.40 22.37 -16.27
CA SER A 3 -6.39 21.25 -15.34
C SER A 3 -5.52 20.15 -15.96
N GLY A 4 -4.26 20.06 -15.51
CA GLY A 4 -3.37 19.01 -15.92
C GLY A 4 -3.98 17.64 -15.63
N GLU A 5 -3.68 16.69 -16.48
CA GLU A 5 -4.15 15.31 -16.35
C GLU A 5 -3.48 14.63 -15.15
N ILE A 6 -4.28 14.15 -14.17
CA ILE A 6 -3.76 13.42 -13.02
C ILE A 6 -3.40 12.00 -13.44
N LYS A 7 -2.13 11.62 -13.27
CA LYS A 7 -1.65 10.25 -13.52
C LYS A 7 -1.84 9.36 -12.31
N VAL A 8 -2.32 8.14 -12.51
CA VAL A 8 -2.33 7.11 -11.46
C VAL A 8 -1.24 6.08 -11.76
N MET A 9 -0.24 6.00 -10.90
CA MET A 9 0.92 5.14 -11.03
C MET A 9 0.84 3.98 -10.03
N LYS A 10 0.91 2.74 -10.50
CA LYS A 10 0.91 1.56 -9.62
C LYS A 10 2.22 0.82 -9.67
N PHE A 11 2.79 0.57 -8.48
CA PHE A 11 3.99 -0.25 -8.30
C PHE A 11 3.65 -1.54 -7.53
N GLY A 12 3.94 -2.67 -8.16
CA GLY A 12 3.75 -4.00 -7.57
C GLY A 12 4.97 -4.43 -6.76
N GLY A 13 4.84 -5.51 -5.98
CA GLY A 13 5.93 -6.03 -5.16
C GLY A 13 7.20 -6.40 -5.95
N SER A 14 7.09 -6.76 -7.23
CA SER A 14 8.25 -7.01 -8.10
C SER A 14 9.10 -5.75 -8.36
N CYS A 15 8.48 -4.58 -8.35
CA CYS A 15 9.17 -3.29 -8.46
C CYS A 15 9.84 -2.87 -7.14
N LEU A 16 9.57 -3.58 -6.06
CA LEU A 16 10.00 -3.32 -4.69
C LEU A 16 10.79 -4.54 -4.14
N ALA A 17 11.62 -5.15 -5.00
CA ALA A 17 12.35 -6.36 -4.64
C ALA A 17 13.53 -6.09 -3.69
N ASP A 18 14.24 -4.99 -3.94
CA ASP A 18 15.46 -4.58 -3.24
C ASP A 18 15.61 -3.05 -3.25
N ALA A 19 16.64 -2.55 -2.56
CA ALA A 19 16.93 -1.13 -2.46
C ALA A 19 17.16 -0.46 -3.84
N GLY A 20 17.82 -1.15 -4.76
CA GLY A 20 18.08 -0.61 -6.11
C GLY A 20 16.81 -0.47 -6.94
N SER A 21 15.93 -1.47 -6.90
CA SER A 21 14.61 -1.42 -7.53
C SER A 21 13.75 -0.33 -6.90
N PHE A 22 13.81 -0.20 -5.58
CA PHE A 22 13.09 0.83 -4.84
C PHE A 22 13.59 2.24 -5.20
N SER A 23 14.91 2.47 -5.29
CA SER A 23 15.47 3.74 -5.73
C SER A 23 14.95 4.14 -7.12
N ARG A 24 14.92 3.21 -8.08
CA ARG A 24 14.33 3.46 -9.40
C ARG A 24 12.86 3.86 -9.36
N VAL A 25 12.06 3.22 -8.49
CA VAL A 25 10.65 3.61 -8.28
C VAL A 25 10.57 5.06 -7.79
N LEU A 26 11.39 5.44 -6.82
CA LEU A 26 11.44 6.81 -6.31
C LEU A 26 11.84 7.82 -7.40
N ASP A 27 12.80 7.48 -8.24
CA ASP A 27 13.24 8.35 -9.35
C ASP A 27 12.12 8.53 -10.38
N ILE A 28 11.40 7.47 -10.72
CA ILE A 28 10.24 7.54 -11.63
C ILE A 28 9.16 8.45 -11.05
N ILE A 29 8.81 8.28 -9.76
CA ILE A 29 7.79 9.12 -9.10
C ILE A 29 8.26 10.58 -9.06
N SER A 30 9.52 10.81 -8.75
CA SER A 30 10.11 12.18 -8.65
C SER A 30 10.11 12.94 -9.97
N GLY A 31 10.09 12.24 -11.11
CA GLY A 31 10.00 12.84 -12.44
C GLY A 31 8.59 13.19 -12.90
N GLU A 32 7.57 12.82 -12.13
CA GLU A 32 6.17 13.03 -12.51
C GLU A 32 5.54 14.19 -11.72
N LYS A 33 4.67 14.93 -12.41
CA LYS A 33 3.81 15.95 -11.81
C LYS A 33 2.36 15.45 -11.79
N ASP A 34 1.58 15.98 -10.89
CA ASP A 34 0.14 15.69 -10.80
C ASP A 34 -0.16 14.19 -10.82
N CYS A 35 0.45 13.44 -9.91
CA CYS A 35 0.28 12.00 -9.85
C CYS A 35 -0.25 11.50 -8.50
N ILE A 36 -0.96 10.37 -8.56
CA ILE A 36 -1.36 9.56 -7.41
C ILE A 36 -0.60 8.24 -7.52
N VAL A 37 0.09 7.85 -6.45
CA VAL A 37 0.91 6.64 -6.41
C VAL A 37 0.21 5.54 -5.63
N VAL A 38 0.07 4.36 -6.21
CA VAL A 38 -0.51 3.17 -5.56
C VAL A 38 0.59 2.15 -5.31
N MET A 39 0.79 1.80 -4.05
CA MET A 39 1.87 0.91 -3.62
C MET A 39 1.34 -0.45 -3.18
N SER A 40 2.06 -1.49 -3.53
CA SER A 40 1.92 -2.82 -2.91
C SER A 40 2.97 -3.01 -1.82
N ALA A 41 2.84 -4.09 -1.04
CA ALA A 41 3.88 -4.53 -0.13
C ALA A 41 5.21 -4.84 -0.87
N PHE A 42 6.34 -4.72 -0.19
CA PHE A 42 7.64 -5.14 -0.71
C PHE A 42 7.62 -6.64 -1.06
N LYS A 43 8.43 -7.02 -2.06
CA LYS A 43 8.50 -8.41 -2.54
C LYS A 43 8.75 -9.39 -1.38
N GLY A 44 7.92 -10.40 -1.31
CA GLY A 44 7.98 -11.46 -0.30
C GLY A 44 7.25 -11.14 1.01
N VAL A 45 7.01 -9.86 1.34
CA VAL A 45 6.41 -9.46 2.63
C VAL A 45 5.04 -10.11 2.84
N THR A 46 4.12 -10.00 1.89
CA THR A 46 2.78 -10.58 2.03
C THR A 46 2.84 -12.10 2.20
N ALA A 47 3.68 -12.80 1.43
CA ALA A 47 3.83 -14.25 1.55
C ALA A 47 4.37 -14.67 2.93
N THR A 48 5.34 -13.91 3.45
CA THR A 48 5.89 -14.15 4.79
C THR A 48 4.88 -13.85 5.87
N ILE A 49 4.10 -12.75 5.79
CA ILE A 49 3.00 -12.48 6.73
C ILE A 49 2.05 -13.69 6.76
N ILE A 50 1.62 -14.18 5.59
CA ILE A 50 0.74 -15.36 5.51
C ILE A 50 1.36 -16.58 6.19
N SER A 51 2.68 -16.79 6.09
CA SER A 51 3.33 -17.92 6.75
C SER A 51 3.31 -17.83 8.30
N PHE A 52 3.31 -16.61 8.87
CA PHE A 52 3.15 -16.40 10.30
C PHE A 52 1.72 -16.61 10.81
N LEU A 53 0.72 -16.42 9.94
CA LEU A 53 -0.68 -16.55 10.32
C LEU A 53 -1.09 -18.01 10.62
N GLY A 54 -0.38 -18.99 10.05
CA GLY A 54 -0.62 -20.40 10.28
C GLY A 54 -2.04 -20.84 9.85
N GLN A 55 -2.49 -21.96 10.40
CA GLN A 55 -3.83 -22.52 10.15
C GLN A 55 -4.82 -22.26 11.29
N SER A 56 -4.37 -21.79 12.45
CA SER A 56 -5.23 -21.46 13.57
C SER A 56 -4.79 -20.16 14.24
N VAL A 57 -5.72 -19.44 14.82
CA VAL A 57 -5.51 -18.18 15.54
C VAL A 57 -4.54 -18.34 16.71
N GLU A 58 -4.60 -19.50 17.39
CA GLU A 58 -3.78 -19.79 18.58
C GLU A 58 -2.28 -19.92 18.29
N ASN A 59 -1.91 -20.13 17.02
CA ASN A 59 -0.54 -20.36 16.61
C ASN A 59 0.10 -19.15 15.90
N ILE A 60 -0.55 -17.99 15.92
CA ILE A 60 -0.01 -16.78 15.26
C ILE A 60 1.12 -16.22 16.10
N ASP A 61 2.35 -16.29 15.57
CA ASP A 61 3.54 -15.67 16.18
C ASP A 61 3.60 -14.18 15.83
N LEU A 62 2.86 -13.36 16.59
CA LEU A 62 2.82 -11.91 16.41
C LEU A 62 4.18 -11.25 16.66
N LYS A 63 4.96 -11.77 17.61
CA LYS A 63 6.30 -11.24 17.90
C LYS A 63 7.27 -11.52 16.75
N GLY A 64 7.31 -12.75 16.26
CA GLY A 64 8.12 -13.11 15.09
C GLY A 64 7.71 -12.33 13.84
N LEU A 65 6.41 -12.09 13.64
CA LEU A 65 5.90 -11.24 12.56
C LEU A 65 6.39 -9.79 12.70
N SER A 66 6.29 -9.21 13.89
CA SER A 66 6.79 -7.87 14.22
C SER A 66 8.28 -7.73 13.93
N ASP A 67 9.08 -8.67 14.44
CA ASP A 67 10.54 -8.71 14.25
C ASP A 67 10.92 -8.82 12.76
N PHE A 68 10.23 -9.68 12.01
CA PHE A 68 10.41 -9.79 10.55
C PHE A 68 10.12 -8.47 9.82
N LEU A 69 8.96 -7.84 10.10
CA LEU A 69 8.56 -6.58 9.46
C LEU A 69 9.54 -5.46 9.81
N SER A 70 9.95 -5.37 11.08
CA SER A 70 10.97 -4.41 11.53
C SER A 70 12.26 -4.57 10.75
N LYS A 71 12.86 -5.75 10.78
CA LYS A 71 14.12 -6.05 10.12
C LYS A 71 14.07 -5.75 8.63
N ARG A 72 13.06 -6.30 7.94
CA ARG A 72 12.91 -6.16 6.47
C ARG A 72 12.78 -4.70 6.03
N HIS A 73 11.97 -3.91 6.71
CA HIS A 73 11.74 -2.52 6.29
C HIS A 73 12.87 -1.59 6.74
N MET A 74 13.49 -1.83 7.89
CA MET A 74 14.66 -1.05 8.33
C MET A 74 15.88 -1.28 7.43
N GLU A 75 16.12 -2.51 6.94
CA GLU A 75 17.17 -2.78 5.95
C GLU A 75 16.99 -1.94 4.67
N ILE A 76 15.76 -1.86 4.15
CA ILE A 76 15.45 -1.05 2.96
C ILE A 76 15.53 0.44 3.29
N ALA A 77 14.93 0.86 4.39
CA ALA A 77 14.92 2.25 4.83
C ALA A 77 16.33 2.82 4.97
N GLY A 78 17.22 2.11 5.67
CA GLY A 78 18.61 2.53 5.89
C GLY A 78 19.44 2.71 4.62
N SER A 79 19.01 2.10 3.51
CA SER A 79 19.66 2.27 2.20
C SER A 79 19.19 3.50 1.42
N VAL A 80 18.02 4.06 1.72
CA VAL A 80 17.38 5.13 0.92
C VAL A 80 17.05 6.40 1.70
N ILE A 81 16.84 6.30 3.02
CA ILE A 81 16.58 7.45 3.89
C ILE A 81 17.60 7.55 5.03
N LYS A 82 17.86 8.77 5.53
CA LYS A 82 18.91 9.03 6.52
C LYS A 82 18.47 10.11 7.52
N GLY A 83 19.26 10.27 8.59
CA GLY A 83 19.13 11.35 9.55
C GLY A 83 17.78 11.38 10.25
N SER A 84 17.19 12.55 10.39
CA SER A 84 15.89 12.75 11.07
C SER A 84 14.73 12.02 10.38
N VAL A 85 14.78 11.86 9.05
CA VAL A 85 13.75 11.14 8.30
C VAL A 85 13.76 9.66 8.64
N LEU A 86 14.94 9.05 8.72
CA LEU A 86 15.08 7.63 9.11
C LEU A 86 14.60 7.44 10.56
N LYS A 87 14.99 8.33 11.48
CA LYS A 87 14.56 8.27 12.87
C LYS A 87 13.04 8.37 13.00
N LYS A 88 12.43 9.31 12.28
CA LYS A 88 10.96 9.45 12.28
C LYS A 88 10.27 8.22 11.69
N PHE A 89 10.81 7.64 10.60
CA PHE A 89 10.30 6.40 10.04
C PHE A 89 10.38 5.23 11.04
N GLU A 90 11.47 5.11 11.78
CA GLU A 90 11.65 4.08 12.81
C GLU A 90 10.62 4.23 13.95
N GLU A 91 10.36 5.47 14.41
CA GLU A 91 9.33 5.77 15.42
C GLU A 91 7.92 5.38 14.92
N ASP A 92 7.58 5.75 13.69
CA ASP A 92 6.27 5.44 13.09
C ASP A 92 6.12 3.93 12.84
N LEU A 93 7.20 3.26 12.40
CA LEU A 93 7.22 1.81 12.23
C LEU A 93 6.97 1.11 13.56
N ARG A 94 7.61 1.55 14.65
CA ARG A 94 7.40 1.00 16.00
C ARG A 94 5.93 1.05 16.39
N SER A 95 5.22 2.15 16.11
CA SER A 95 3.79 2.25 16.41
C SER A 95 2.96 1.18 15.69
N TYR A 96 3.30 0.85 14.43
CA TYR A 96 2.63 -0.24 13.72
C TYR A 96 3.00 -1.63 14.28
N LEU A 97 4.26 -1.82 14.70
CA LEU A 97 4.69 -3.08 15.32
C LEU A 97 4.00 -3.30 16.66
N ASP A 98 3.87 -2.25 17.49
CA ASP A 98 3.15 -2.30 18.76
C ASP A 98 1.65 -2.64 18.54
N MET A 99 1.03 -2.12 17.46
CA MET A 99 -0.34 -2.50 17.09
C MET A 99 -0.44 -3.99 16.73
N ILE A 100 0.53 -4.55 16.01
CA ILE A 100 0.58 -5.97 15.66
C ILE A 100 0.73 -6.81 16.93
N GLU A 101 1.69 -6.47 17.80
CA GLU A 101 1.94 -7.24 19.02
C GLU A 101 0.75 -7.18 20.00
N SER A 102 0.10 -6.01 20.14
CA SER A 102 -1.09 -5.86 20.99
C SER A 102 -2.35 -6.54 20.42
N TYR A 103 -2.35 -6.92 19.15
CA TYR A 103 -3.49 -7.57 18.51
C TYR A 103 -3.79 -8.97 19.08
N GLY A 104 -2.87 -9.53 19.87
CA GLY A 104 -3.04 -10.81 20.53
C GLY A 104 -4.29 -10.89 21.43
N SER A 105 -4.68 -9.81 22.10
CA SER A 105 -5.91 -9.76 22.88
C SER A 105 -7.15 -9.92 22.00
N ILE A 106 -7.19 -9.27 20.83
CA ILE A 106 -8.30 -9.37 19.88
C ILE A 106 -8.40 -10.80 19.30
N LEU A 107 -7.24 -11.43 19.03
CA LEU A 107 -7.21 -12.82 18.59
C LEU A 107 -7.81 -13.77 19.61
N ALA A 108 -7.53 -13.54 20.89
CA ALA A 108 -8.07 -14.35 22.00
C ALA A 108 -9.59 -14.16 22.18
N ASP A 109 -10.09 -12.94 21.99
CA ASP A 109 -11.50 -12.60 22.15
C ASP A 109 -12.38 -13.08 20.98
N GLU A 110 -11.82 -13.15 19.76
CA GLU A 110 -12.57 -13.51 18.55
C GLU A 110 -11.93 -14.67 17.75
N PRO A 111 -11.63 -15.83 18.34
CA PRO A 111 -10.83 -16.88 17.67
C PRO A 111 -11.47 -17.47 16.40
N GLY A 112 -12.78 -17.31 16.21
CA GLY A 112 -13.52 -17.84 15.06
C GLY A 112 -13.36 -17.05 13.74
N ASN A 113 -12.76 -15.87 13.77
CA ASN A 113 -12.72 -14.96 12.62
C ASN A 113 -11.34 -14.89 11.92
N ILE A 114 -10.75 -16.05 11.61
CA ILE A 114 -9.38 -16.13 11.04
C ILE A 114 -9.19 -15.27 9.77
N GLU A 115 -10.18 -15.17 8.88
CA GLU A 115 -10.07 -14.33 7.67
C GLU A 115 -10.00 -12.84 8.02
N LYS A 116 -10.76 -12.37 8.99
CA LYS A 116 -10.72 -10.98 9.50
C LYS A 116 -9.34 -10.66 10.05
N HIS A 117 -8.81 -11.52 10.91
CA HIS A 117 -7.49 -11.36 11.50
C HIS A 117 -6.39 -11.39 10.44
N SER A 118 -6.51 -12.31 9.50
CA SER A 118 -5.60 -12.45 8.37
C SER A 118 -5.59 -11.20 7.50
N ALA A 119 -6.75 -10.64 7.18
CA ALA A 119 -6.85 -9.41 6.39
C ALA A 119 -6.20 -8.22 7.12
N PHE A 120 -6.49 -8.05 8.40
CA PHE A 120 -5.90 -7.01 9.23
C PHE A 120 -4.38 -7.10 9.27
N LEU A 121 -3.81 -8.25 9.63
CA LEU A 121 -2.37 -8.45 9.75
C LEU A 121 -1.66 -8.33 8.39
N GLN A 122 -2.23 -8.84 7.30
CA GLN A 122 -1.67 -8.69 5.96
C GLN A 122 -1.63 -7.23 5.50
N SER A 123 -2.54 -6.38 5.98
CA SER A 123 -2.60 -4.97 5.58
C SER A 123 -1.33 -4.19 5.95
N PHE A 124 -0.62 -4.60 7.01
CA PHE A 124 0.61 -3.92 7.45
C PHE A 124 1.73 -3.98 6.41
N GLY A 125 1.77 -5.01 5.57
CA GLY A 125 2.75 -5.07 4.48
C GLY A 125 2.67 -3.87 3.54
N GLU A 126 1.46 -3.42 3.20
CA GLU A 126 1.26 -2.23 2.36
C GLU A 126 1.30 -0.92 3.15
N LYS A 127 0.76 -0.88 4.35
CA LYS A 127 0.79 0.30 5.22
C LYS A 127 2.23 0.75 5.49
N ILE A 128 3.12 -0.18 5.83
CA ILE A 128 4.54 0.11 6.04
C ILE A 128 5.24 0.50 4.72
N SER A 129 4.87 -0.14 3.61
CA SER A 129 5.40 0.22 2.28
C SER A 129 5.05 1.67 1.91
N VAL A 130 3.80 2.08 2.09
CA VAL A 130 3.34 3.47 1.85
C VAL A 130 4.08 4.45 2.76
N MET A 131 4.25 4.12 4.03
CA MET A 131 5.00 4.95 4.99
C MET A 131 6.45 5.17 4.53
N LEU A 132 7.15 4.10 4.12
CA LEU A 132 8.54 4.20 3.67
C LEU A 132 8.68 4.99 2.37
N VAL A 133 7.81 4.75 1.38
CA VAL A 133 7.78 5.51 0.12
C VAL A 133 7.56 7.00 0.39
N THR A 134 6.59 7.32 1.25
CA THR A 134 6.28 8.71 1.64
C THR A 134 7.49 9.38 2.30
N ALA A 135 8.14 8.71 3.24
CA ALA A 135 9.34 9.21 3.91
C ALA A 135 10.49 9.45 2.91
N ALA A 136 10.70 8.52 1.97
CA ALA A 136 11.74 8.64 0.97
C ALA A 136 11.50 9.77 -0.04
N LEU A 137 10.25 9.99 -0.46
CA LEU A 137 9.88 11.13 -1.31
C LEU A 137 10.07 12.47 -0.57
N ARG A 138 9.69 12.55 0.70
CA ARG A 138 9.93 13.73 1.54
C ARG A 138 11.42 14.03 1.70
N GLN A 139 12.27 13.03 1.85
CA GLN A 139 13.72 13.22 1.89
C GLN A 139 14.28 13.77 0.57
N LYS A 140 13.65 13.46 -0.55
CA LYS A 140 13.98 14.07 -1.87
C LYS A 140 13.42 15.50 -2.04
N GLY A 141 12.78 16.08 -1.01
CA GLY A 141 12.19 17.43 -1.04
C GLY A 141 10.81 17.50 -1.69
N LEU A 142 10.15 16.36 -1.91
CA LEU A 142 8.81 16.30 -2.50
C LEU A 142 7.74 16.34 -1.43
N ALA A 143 6.67 17.10 -1.66
CA ALA A 143 5.49 17.09 -0.81
C ALA A 143 4.71 15.79 -1.05
N ALA A 144 4.88 14.80 -0.19
CA ALA A 144 4.20 13.50 -0.31
C ALA A 144 3.45 13.16 0.98
N ASN A 145 2.26 12.55 0.84
CA ASN A 145 1.44 12.10 1.96
C ASN A 145 0.97 10.65 1.73
N GLY A 146 1.10 9.83 2.80
CA GLY A 146 0.65 8.45 2.81
C GLY A 146 -0.83 8.36 3.18
N TYR A 147 -1.55 7.49 2.49
CA TYR A 147 -2.97 7.23 2.72
C TYR A 147 -3.20 5.72 2.78
N CYS A 148 -3.85 5.26 3.85
CA CYS A 148 -4.36 3.91 3.93
C CYS A 148 -5.73 3.85 3.26
N ALA A 149 -5.94 2.90 2.38
CA ALA A 149 -7.14 2.82 1.57
C ALA A 149 -8.40 2.51 2.39
N ASP A 150 -8.25 1.74 3.48
CA ASP A 150 -9.31 1.51 4.47
C ASP A 150 -9.73 2.81 5.17
N ASP A 151 -8.77 3.67 5.56
CA ASP A 151 -9.04 4.99 6.16
C ASP A 151 -9.66 5.97 5.17
N LEU A 152 -9.23 5.94 3.90
CA LEU A 152 -9.83 6.72 2.83
C LEU A 152 -11.30 6.34 2.56
N GLY A 153 -11.77 5.21 3.09
CA GLY A 153 -13.13 4.74 2.90
C GLY A 153 -13.35 4.02 1.59
N ILE A 154 -12.40 3.16 1.21
CA ILE A 154 -12.62 2.20 0.13
C ILE A 154 -13.50 1.09 0.67
N ILE A 155 -14.78 1.17 0.30
CA ILE A 155 -15.81 0.25 0.80
C ILE A 155 -15.82 -1.02 -0.04
N THR A 156 -15.85 -2.16 0.66
CA THR A 156 -15.88 -3.49 0.07
C THR A 156 -17.06 -4.30 0.59
N SER A 157 -17.47 -5.29 -0.20
CA SER A 157 -18.41 -6.35 0.18
C SER A 157 -17.80 -7.73 -0.07
N GLY A 158 -18.34 -8.76 0.55
CA GLY A 158 -17.89 -10.15 0.40
C GLY A 158 -16.88 -10.58 1.46
N SER A 159 -15.94 -11.47 1.10
CA SER A 159 -14.96 -12.05 2.02
C SER A 159 -13.91 -11.04 2.47
N PHE A 160 -13.39 -11.21 3.68
CA PHE A 160 -12.28 -10.40 4.21
C PHE A 160 -11.01 -10.48 3.36
N LEU A 161 -10.74 -11.63 2.72
CA LEU A 161 -9.52 -11.88 1.95
C LEU A 161 -9.67 -11.61 0.45
N SER A 162 -10.89 -11.39 -0.04
CA SER A 162 -11.18 -11.17 -1.46
C SER A 162 -12.36 -10.23 -1.67
N GLY A 163 -12.40 -9.12 -0.94
CA GLY A 163 -13.47 -8.14 -1.04
C GLY A 163 -13.59 -7.52 -2.43
N THR A 164 -14.84 -7.27 -2.83
CA THR A 164 -15.17 -6.54 -4.05
C THR A 164 -15.46 -5.09 -3.71
N VAL A 165 -14.83 -4.16 -4.41
CA VAL A 165 -15.01 -2.71 -4.16
C VAL A 165 -16.40 -2.25 -4.60
N SER A 166 -17.14 -1.61 -3.70
CA SER A 166 -18.34 -0.83 -4.03
C SER A 166 -17.91 0.50 -4.65
N ILE A 167 -18.00 0.59 -5.98
CA ILE A 167 -17.53 1.78 -6.72
C ILE A 167 -18.35 3.01 -6.34
N GLU A 168 -19.66 2.87 -6.15
CA GLU A 168 -20.56 3.99 -5.84
C GLU A 168 -20.26 4.60 -4.48
N GLU A 169 -20.15 3.78 -3.44
CA GLU A 169 -19.85 4.21 -2.08
C GLU A 169 -18.44 4.77 -1.96
N THR A 170 -17.47 4.09 -2.59
CA THR A 170 -16.06 4.48 -2.53
C THR A 170 -15.78 5.78 -3.28
N ALA A 171 -16.40 6.01 -4.43
CA ALA A 171 -16.09 7.16 -5.28
C ALA A 171 -16.32 8.52 -4.60
N GLY A 172 -17.31 8.60 -3.71
CA GLY A 172 -17.57 9.81 -2.91
C GLY A 172 -16.48 10.08 -1.89
N ASN A 173 -15.93 9.03 -1.28
CA ASN A 173 -14.99 9.13 -0.18
C ASN A 173 -13.58 9.53 -0.64
N ILE A 174 -13.08 8.93 -1.72
CA ILE A 174 -11.66 9.04 -2.09
C ILE A 174 -11.35 10.18 -3.07
N LYS A 175 -12.33 10.59 -3.87
CA LYS A 175 -12.09 11.54 -4.98
C LYS A 175 -11.60 12.89 -4.45
N ASN A 176 -12.31 13.46 -3.50
CA ASN A 176 -12.02 14.80 -3.02
C ASN A 176 -10.67 14.91 -2.30
N PRO A 177 -10.32 14.06 -1.32
CA PRO A 177 -9.05 14.18 -0.61
C PRO A 177 -7.84 13.97 -1.54
N LEU A 178 -7.87 12.98 -2.44
CA LEU A 178 -6.74 12.71 -3.32
C LEU A 178 -6.54 13.77 -4.39
N ILE A 179 -7.63 14.25 -5.00
CA ILE A 179 -7.55 15.32 -6.01
C ILE A 179 -7.13 16.63 -5.37
N LEU A 180 -7.62 16.95 -4.17
CA LEU A 180 -7.23 18.14 -3.44
C LEU A 180 -5.73 18.11 -3.11
N ALA A 181 -5.21 16.99 -2.63
CA ALA A 181 -3.79 16.82 -2.36
C ALA A 181 -2.94 17.08 -3.62
N VAL A 182 -3.32 16.50 -4.77
CA VAL A 182 -2.61 16.74 -6.04
C VAL A 182 -2.68 18.22 -6.44
N LYS A 183 -3.84 18.86 -6.33
CA LYS A 183 -3.99 20.30 -6.65
C LYS A 183 -3.15 21.21 -5.73
N ASN A 184 -2.88 20.76 -4.52
CA ASN A 184 -1.97 21.46 -3.59
C ASN A 184 -0.48 21.15 -3.86
N GLY A 185 -0.16 20.42 -4.93
CA GLY A 185 1.21 20.05 -5.28
C GLY A 185 1.76 18.87 -4.47
N GLU A 186 0.90 18.12 -3.81
CA GLU A 186 1.28 16.93 -3.05
C GLU A 186 1.20 15.67 -3.90
N ILE A 187 2.00 14.66 -3.55
CA ILE A 187 1.97 13.31 -4.14
C ILE A 187 1.27 12.38 -3.15
N PRO A 188 -0.03 12.03 -3.35
CA PRO A 188 -0.67 11.01 -2.57
C PRO A 188 -0.08 9.63 -2.83
N VAL A 189 0.37 8.94 -1.77
CA VAL A 189 0.85 7.56 -1.82
C VAL A 189 -0.16 6.67 -1.10
N VAL A 190 -0.81 5.76 -1.83
CA VAL A 190 -1.99 5.02 -1.37
C VAL A 190 -1.70 3.53 -1.34
N THR A 191 -2.20 2.80 -0.33
CA THR A 191 -2.17 1.33 -0.32
C THR A 191 -3.07 0.76 -1.42
N GLY A 192 -2.62 -0.30 -2.11
CA GLY A 192 -3.27 -0.78 -3.34
C GLY A 192 -4.20 -1.98 -3.19
N TYR A 193 -4.13 -2.68 -2.06
CA TYR A 193 -4.79 -3.99 -1.89
C TYR A 193 -5.71 -4.06 -0.67
N ILE A 194 -6.02 -2.93 -0.07
CA ILE A 194 -6.76 -2.81 1.19
C ILE A 194 -8.05 -2.03 0.95
N GLY A 195 -9.08 -2.38 1.70
CA GLY A 195 -10.32 -1.64 1.84
C GLY A 195 -10.92 -1.90 3.21
N ARG A 196 -12.15 -1.50 3.43
CA ARG A 196 -12.92 -1.81 4.63
C ARG A 196 -14.34 -2.23 4.27
N ASN A 197 -14.92 -3.09 5.08
CA ASN A 197 -16.34 -3.41 4.96
C ASN A 197 -17.22 -2.31 5.57
N GLN A 198 -18.54 -2.50 5.51
CA GLN A 198 -19.53 -1.56 6.08
C GLN A 198 -19.40 -1.38 7.62
N LYS A 199 -18.76 -2.33 8.32
CA LYS A 199 -18.51 -2.25 9.77
C LYS A 199 -17.19 -1.53 10.08
N GLY A 200 -16.43 -1.08 9.07
CA GLY A 200 -15.13 -0.45 9.24
C GLY A 200 -13.97 -1.43 9.43
N GLU A 201 -14.21 -2.74 9.28
CA GLU A 201 -13.18 -3.75 9.43
C GLU A 201 -12.34 -3.86 8.15
N THR A 202 -11.01 -3.99 8.31
CA THR A 202 -10.08 -4.11 7.18
C THR A 202 -10.35 -5.36 6.34
N THR A 203 -10.38 -5.17 5.03
CA THR A 203 -10.53 -6.24 4.03
C THR A 203 -9.39 -6.16 3.02
N LEU A 204 -9.10 -7.28 2.39
CA LEU A 204 -8.18 -7.32 1.25
C LEU A 204 -9.00 -7.40 -0.04
N LEU A 205 -8.50 -6.76 -1.08
CA LEU A 205 -9.14 -6.76 -2.38
C LEU A 205 -8.79 -8.04 -3.14
N GLY A 206 -9.76 -8.61 -3.86
CA GLY A 206 -9.52 -9.72 -4.76
C GLY A 206 -8.53 -9.38 -5.90
N ARG A 207 -8.17 -10.37 -6.73
CA ARG A 207 -7.20 -10.20 -7.82
C ARG A 207 -7.58 -9.07 -8.79
N ASP A 208 -8.85 -8.80 -8.96
CA ASP A 208 -9.37 -7.72 -9.81
C ASP A 208 -9.34 -6.34 -9.12
N GLY A 209 -9.18 -6.32 -7.79
CA GLY A 209 -9.06 -5.11 -6.99
C GLY A 209 -7.86 -4.23 -7.34
N ARG A 210 -6.87 -4.77 -8.05
CA ARG A 210 -5.65 -4.04 -8.44
C ARG A 210 -5.88 -2.84 -9.35
N PHE A 211 -7.06 -2.73 -9.96
CA PHE A 211 -7.40 -1.64 -10.89
C PHE A 211 -8.49 -0.71 -10.37
N TRP A 212 -9.00 -0.92 -9.16
CA TRP A 212 -10.13 -0.19 -8.61
C TRP A 212 -9.93 1.33 -8.59
N LEU A 213 -8.77 1.80 -8.13
CA LEU A 213 -8.49 3.23 -8.04
C LEU A 213 -8.55 3.89 -9.44
N ARG A 214 -7.94 3.24 -10.44
CA ARG A 214 -8.02 3.69 -11.82
C ARG A 214 -9.46 3.74 -12.31
N HIS A 215 -10.25 2.73 -11.96
CA HIS A 215 -11.64 2.61 -12.41
C HIS A 215 -12.53 3.69 -11.79
N ILE A 216 -12.35 3.93 -10.49
CA ILE A 216 -13.10 4.96 -9.75
C ILE A 216 -12.73 6.37 -10.20
N LEU A 217 -11.45 6.66 -10.34
CA LEU A 217 -10.99 7.96 -10.81
C LEU A 217 -11.42 8.19 -12.27
N ARG A 218 -11.47 7.14 -13.11
CA ARG A 218 -11.88 7.25 -14.52
C ARG A 218 -13.39 7.44 -14.71
N ARG A 219 -14.26 6.74 -13.95
CA ARG A 219 -15.72 6.78 -14.17
C ARG A 219 -16.38 8.12 -13.91
N ARG A 220 -15.79 9.01 -13.13
CA ARG A 220 -16.35 10.34 -12.81
C ARG A 220 -15.52 11.53 -13.31
N MET A 221 -14.47 11.27 -14.07
CA MET A 221 -13.59 12.31 -14.62
C MET A 221 -13.70 12.36 -16.17
N TRP A 222 -14.92 12.30 -16.71
CA TRP A 222 -15.16 12.39 -18.17
C TRP A 222 -14.68 13.72 -18.76
N ASP A 223 -14.36 14.71 -17.92
CA ASP A 223 -13.85 16.00 -18.38
C ASP A 223 -12.31 16.11 -18.31
N MET A 224 -11.60 15.04 -17.96
CA MET A 224 -10.14 15.02 -17.92
C MET A 224 -9.60 13.79 -18.69
N HIS A 225 -8.86 14.05 -19.75
CA HIS A 225 -8.25 13.01 -20.59
C HIS A 225 -7.20 12.21 -19.82
N PHE A 226 -7.43 10.90 -19.67
CA PHE A 226 -6.48 9.99 -19.00
C PHE A 226 -5.58 9.30 -20.02
N HIS A 227 -4.30 9.56 -19.94
CA HIS A 227 -3.32 8.75 -20.63
C HIS A 227 -3.03 7.41 -19.91
N ARG A 228 -2.73 6.43 -20.72
CA ARG A 228 -2.51 5.02 -20.45
C ARG A 228 -1.56 4.80 -19.26
N ILE A 229 -2.01 4.12 -18.18
CA ILE A 229 -1.06 3.51 -17.24
C ILE A 229 -0.25 2.48 -18.01
N ARG A 230 1.00 2.78 -18.30
CA ARG A 230 1.97 1.73 -18.61
C ARG A 230 2.29 1.03 -17.30
N SER A 231 2.09 -0.29 -17.25
CA SER A 231 2.75 -1.12 -16.27
C SER A 231 4.26 -1.00 -16.56
N LEU A 232 4.93 -0.12 -15.83
CA LEU A 232 6.37 0.14 -16.01
C LEU A 232 7.25 -1.03 -15.51
N CYS A 233 6.63 -2.14 -15.12
CA CYS A 233 7.28 -3.40 -14.79
C CYS A 233 7.17 -4.45 -15.90
N THR A 234 7.13 -4.07 -17.17
CA THR A 234 7.48 -4.98 -18.24
C THR A 234 9.00 -5.02 -18.35
N PHE A 235 9.64 -5.83 -17.51
CA PHE A 235 10.93 -6.39 -17.87
C PHE A 235 10.67 -7.21 -19.14
N GLN A 236 11.30 -6.82 -20.24
CA GLN A 236 11.53 -7.73 -21.36
C GLN A 236 12.24 -8.95 -20.80
N PHE A 237 11.53 -10.07 -20.74
CA PHE A 237 12.12 -11.39 -20.63
C PHE A 237 12.92 -11.57 -21.93
N GLN A 238 14.22 -11.41 -21.89
CA GLN A 238 15.10 -12.01 -22.88
C GLN A 238 15.19 -13.48 -22.52
N PRO A 239 14.73 -14.38 -23.41
CA PRO A 239 14.87 -15.82 -23.21
C PRO A 239 16.26 -16.26 -23.70
N GLU A 240 17.30 -15.93 -22.97
CA GLU A 240 18.62 -16.52 -23.17
C GLU A 240 19.24 -16.83 -21.81
N PHE A 241 19.55 -18.12 -21.65
CA PHE A 241 20.19 -18.86 -20.56
C PHE A 241 19.23 -19.60 -19.61
N CYS A 242 18.87 -20.78 -20.09
CA CYS A 242 18.77 -21.97 -19.26
C CYS A 242 19.59 -23.07 -19.92
N PRO A 243 20.69 -23.63 -19.31
CA PRO A 243 21.29 -24.87 -19.72
C PRO A 243 20.43 -26.06 -19.31
#